data_0952bc77eb6a226696cd7ca6ad8a729a
#
_entry.id   0952bc77eb6a226696cd7ca6ad8a729a
#
_cell.length_a   1.000
_cell.length_b   1.000
_cell.length_c   1.000
_cell.angle_alpha   90.00
_cell.angle_beta   90.00
_cell.angle_gamma   90.00
#
_symmetry.space_group_name_H-M   'P 1'
#
loop_
_entity.id
_entity.type
_entity.pdbx_description
1 polymer ?
#
loop_
_entity_poly.entity_id
_entity_poly.type
_entity_poly.pdbx_seq_one_letter_code
_entity_poly.pdbx_strand_id
1 'polypeptide(L)'
;MDYSKLFHEEKDFSRETFAARMEEFGFKNMARMELFLWDLELFLQIQNILRDRIVLKGGAATQFYLPREVQRTSVDIDMLFWGTEQECRETLDKIEDLLKNEEGLFVFRKHIPKVPKTDLPLCTYYVDIPSVLTGTERNVKEENLPHQELKMEFILQPEKWEFERRIGENIFAVNSKWEYQLLPLSHLFADKLTTLGCD
;
A
#
# COMPACT_ATOMS: atom_id res chain seq x y z
N MET A 1 3.92 -14.30 13.56
CA MET A 1 4.66 -13.35 12.71
C MET A 1 5.65 -12.57 13.56
N ASP A 2 6.80 -12.22 13.01
CA ASP A 2 7.82 -11.40 13.72
C ASP A 2 7.63 -9.91 13.37
N TYR A 3 6.86 -9.20 14.19
CA TYR A 3 6.60 -7.77 13.99
C TYR A 3 7.84 -6.88 14.17
N SER A 4 8.94 -7.41 14.72
CA SER A 4 10.18 -6.63 14.87
C SER A 4 10.80 -6.19 13.54
N LYS A 5 10.40 -6.82 12.44
CA LYS A 5 10.84 -6.50 11.06
C LYS A 5 9.98 -5.42 10.38
N LEU A 6 8.89 -5.01 10.99
CA LEU A 6 7.98 -4.02 10.45
C LEU A 6 8.35 -2.61 10.93
N PHE A 7 7.92 -1.61 10.18
CA PHE A 7 8.02 -0.19 10.56
C PHE A 7 6.96 0.18 11.60
N HIS A 8 5.76 -0.41 11.49
CA HIS A 8 4.68 -0.22 12.45
C HIS A 8 4.77 -1.24 13.57
N GLU A 9 4.21 -0.87 14.73
CA GLU A 9 4.24 -1.73 15.91
C GLU A 9 3.17 -2.83 15.83
N GLU A 10 3.41 -3.97 16.49
CA GLU A 10 2.46 -5.09 16.54
C GLU A 10 1.04 -4.67 16.93
N LYS A 11 0.92 -3.76 17.90
CA LYS A 11 -0.38 -3.24 18.34
C LYS A 11 -1.17 -2.54 17.24
N ASP A 12 -0.48 -1.95 16.24
CA ASP A 12 -1.15 -1.26 15.14
C ASP A 12 -1.93 -2.24 14.25
N PHE A 13 -1.48 -3.49 14.18
CA PHE A 13 -2.13 -4.58 13.45
C PHE A 13 -3.16 -5.35 14.28
N SER A 14 -3.52 -4.86 15.47
CA SER A 14 -4.49 -5.53 16.31
C SER A 14 -5.93 -5.15 15.92
N ARG A 15 -6.85 -6.09 16.12
CA ARG A 15 -8.28 -5.87 15.91
C ARG A 15 -8.82 -4.75 16.79
N GLU A 16 -8.33 -4.65 18.01
CA GLU A 16 -8.70 -3.63 18.99
C GLU A 16 -8.33 -2.24 18.49
N THR A 17 -7.14 -2.09 17.92
CA THR A 17 -6.69 -0.82 17.31
C THR A 17 -7.55 -0.44 16.10
N PHE A 18 -7.87 -1.39 15.22
CA PHE A 18 -8.76 -1.12 14.09
C PHE A 18 -10.16 -0.72 14.56
N ALA A 19 -10.72 -1.40 15.55
CA ALA A 19 -12.04 -1.06 16.10
C ALA A 19 -12.07 0.34 16.70
N ALA A 20 -11.05 0.70 17.52
CA ALA A 20 -10.93 2.02 18.11
C ALA A 20 -10.82 3.13 17.04
N ARG A 21 -10.00 2.94 16.01
CA ARG A 21 -9.86 3.90 14.92
C ARG A 21 -11.15 4.03 14.08
N MET A 22 -11.85 2.93 13.86
CA MET A 22 -13.15 2.96 13.18
C MET A 22 -14.18 3.78 13.93
N GLU A 23 -14.26 3.62 15.26
CA GLU A 23 -15.15 4.40 16.12
C GLU A 23 -14.76 5.89 16.11
N GLU A 24 -13.48 6.19 16.31
CA GLU A 24 -12.95 7.56 16.35
C GLU A 24 -13.22 8.34 15.05
N PHE A 25 -13.06 7.69 13.89
CA PHE A 25 -13.16 8.35 12.58
C PHE A 25 -14.44 8.01 11.80
N GLY A 26 -15.34 7.25 12.38
CA GLY A 26 -16.62 6.91 11.76
C GLY A 26 -16.52 5.95 10.57
N PHE A 27 -15.46 5.16 10.46
CA PHE A 27 -15.28 4.16 9.40
C PHE A 27 -16.12 2.91 9.67
N LYS A 28 -16.61 2.29 8.59
CA LYS A 28 -17.52 1.13 8.70
C LYS A 28 -16.92 -0.17 8.15
N ASN A 29 -15.72 -0.14 7.59
CA ASN A 29 -15.11 -1.30 6.94
C ASN A 29 -13.71 -1.57 7.49
N MET A 30 -13.61 -2.49 8.45
CA MET A 30 -12.37 -2.85 9.12
C MET A 30 -11.37 -3.51 8.16
N ALA A 31 -11.86 -4.33 7.21
CA ALA A 31 -10.99 -4.98 6.24
C ALA A 31 -10.24 -3.96 5.35
N ARG A 32 -10.92 -2.89 4.95
CA ARG A 32 -10.27 -1.81 4.19
C ARG A 32 -9.27 -1.02 5.03
N MET A 33 -9.52 -0.91 6.33
CA MET A 33 -8.57 -0.24 7.24
C MET A 33 -7.30 -1.09 7.41
N GLU A 34 -7.45 -2.40 7.58
CA GLU A 34 -6.34 -3.34 7.64
C GLU A 34 -5.52 -3.32 6.34
N LEU A 35 -6.18 -3.39 5.17
CA LEU A 35 -5.50 -3.25 3.87
C LEU A 35 -4.72 -1.94 3.79
N PHE A 36 -5.31 -0.82 4.18
CA PHE A 36 -4.65 0.48 4.10
C PHE A 36 -3.42 0.59 5.03
N LEU A 37 -3.46 -0.03 6.22
CA LEU A 37 -2.27 -0.12 7.07
C LEU A 37 -1.16 -0.93 6.37
N TRP A 38 -1.51 -2.07 5.77
CA TRP A 38 -0.55 -2.89 5.04
C TRP A 38 -0.01 -2.21 3.77
N ASP A 39 -0.84 -1.43 3.05
CA ASP A 39 -0.38 -0.59 1.95
C ASP A 39 0.79 0.31 2.39
N LEU A 40 0.61 1.00 3.50
CA LEU A 40 1.60 1.93 4.02
C LEU A 40 2.83 1.21 4.60
N GLU A 41 2.66 0.08 5.24
CA GLU A 41 3.77 -0.75 5.72
C GLU A 41 4.63 -1.25 4.56
N LEU A 42 4.02 -1.87 3.56
CA LEU A 42 4.74 -2.41 2.41
C LEU A 42 5.40 -1.31 1.58
N PHE A 43 4.76 -0.14 1.46
CA PHE A 43 5.42 1.00 0.84
C PHE A 43 6.70 1.41 1.57
N LEU A 44 6.69 1.45 2.90
CA LEU A 44 7.90 1.75 3.70
C LEU A 44 8.99 0.70 3.50
N GLN A 45 8.65 -0.59 3.43
CA GLN A 45 9.59 -1.67 3.13
C GLN A 45 10.25 -1.45 1.76
N ILE A 46 9.47 -1.14 0.74
CA ILE A 46 9.95 -0.84 -0.62
C ILE A 46 10.81 0.43 -0.61
N GLN A 47 10.33 1.50 -0.01
CA GLN A 47 11.06 2.78 0.12
C GLN A 47 12.40 2.59 0.83
N ASN A 48 12.45 1.75 1.85
CA ASN A 48 13.69 1.46 2.57
C ASN A 48 14.77 0.83 1.69
N ILE A 49 14.39 0.04 0.68
CA ILE A 49 15.32 -0.59 -0.27
C ILE A 49 15.64 0.35 -1.43
N LEU A 50 14.62 0.92 -2.06
CA LEU A 50 14.75 1.72 -3.29
C LEU A 50 15.12 3.18 -3.04
N ARG A 51 14.98 3.66 -1.79
CA ARG A 51 15.32 5.02 -1.37
C ARG A 51 14.56 6.07 -2.19
N ASP A 52 15.27 7.02 -2.79
CA ASP A 52 14.70 8.13 -3.54
C ASP A 52 14.31 7.77 -4.99
N ARG A 53 14.26 6.48 -5.32
CA ARG A 53 13.82 5.97 -6.62
C ARG A 53 12.36 5.53 -6.65
N ILE A 54 11.64 5.62 -5.53
CA ILE A 54 10.24 5.23 -5.41
C ILE A 54 9.43 6.35 -4.79
N VAL A 55 8.22 6.55 -5.30
CA VAL A 55 7.29 7.58 -4.81
C VAL A 55 5.89 7.01 -4.74
N LEU A 56 5.22 7.17 -3.61
CA LEU A 56 3.82 6.82 -3.44
C LEU A 56 2.93 7.82 -4.18
N LYS A 57 1.97 7.32 -4.94
CA LYS A 57 0.96 8.13 -5.65
C LYS A 57 -0.46 7.65 -5.35
N GLY A 58 -1.41 8.08 -6.13
CA GLY A 58 -2.79 7.59 -6.09
C GLY A 58 -3.56 7.93 -4.82
N GLY A 59 -4.48 7.03 -4.47
CA GLY A 59 -5.40 7.22 -3.35
C GLY A 59 -4.70 7.27 -2.00
N ALA A 60 -3.69 6.43 -1.77
CA ALA A 60 -2.93 6.38 -0.53
C ALA A 60 -2.15 7.69 -0.28
N ALA A 61 -1.41 8.17 -1.30
CA ALA A 61 -0.66 9.42 -1.20
C ALA A 61 -1.56 10.63 -0.94
N THR A 62 -2.75 10.66 -1.55
CA THR A 62 -3.70 11.77 -1.38
C THR A 62 -4.10 11.98 0.09
N GLN A 63 -4.15 10.90 0.90
CA GLN A 63 -4.56 11.02 2.30
C GLN A 63 -3.60 11.87 3.12
N PHE A 64 -2.31 11.93 2.77
CA PHE A 64 -1.31 12.76 3.47
C PHE A 64 -1.51 14.28 3.29
N TYR A 65 -2.34 14.68 2.34
CA TYR A 65 -2.66 16.08 2.05
C TYR A 65 -4.02 16.51 2.61
N LEU A 66 -4.81 15.56 3.08
CA LEU A 66 -6.16 15.81 3.56
C LEU A 66 -6.19 15.87 5.10
N PRO A 67 -7.02 16.75 5.67
CA PRO A 67 -7.32 16.68 7.10
C PRO A 67 -7.99 15.34 7.44
N ARG A 68 -7.75 14.83 8.67
CA ARG A 68 -8.19 13.48 9.11
C ARG A 68 -9.67 13.22 8.88
N GLU A 69 -10.50 14.23 9.06
CA GLU A 69 -11.97 14.15 9.02
C GLU A 69 -12.51 13.81 7.63
N VAL A 70 -11.71 14.03 6.60
CA VAL A 70 -12.07 13.75 5.19
C VAL A 70 -11.21 12.67 4.54
N GLN A 71 -10.31 12.06 5.30
CA GLN A 71 -9.52 10.94 4.82
C GLN A 71 -10.37 9.69 4.60
N ARG A 72 -9.92 8.82 3.72
CA ARG A 72 -10.53 7.52 3.43
C ARG A 72 -9.46 6.43 3.31
N THR A 73 -9.88 5.19 3.40
CA THR A 73 -9.00 4.06 3.11
C THR A 73 -8.63 4.02 1.62
N SER A 74 -7.41 3.64 1.32
CA SER A 74 -6.97 3.14 0.02
C SER A 74 -6.74 1.64 0.16
N VAL A 75 -6.85 0.88 -0.90
CA VAL A 75 -6.70 -0.59 -0.90
C VAL A 75 -5.74 -1.07 -1.98
N ASP A 76 -5.14 -0.14 -2.71
CA ASP A 76 -4.14 -0.40 -3.73
C ASP A 76 -2.93 0.51 -3.48
N ILE A 77 -1.73 -0.03 -3.63
CA ILE A 77 -0.49 0.74 -3.59
C ILE A 77 -0.10 1.13 -5.01
N ASP A 78 -0.23 2.41 -5.33
CA ASP A 78 0.21 2.98 -6.60
C ASP A 78 1.54 3.69 -6.41
N MET A 79 2.54 3.36 -7.21
CA MET A 79 3.90 3.90 -7.08
C MET A 79 4.48 4.32 -8.44
N LEU A 80 5.26 5.39 -8.43
CA LEU A 80 6.20 5.71 -9.52
C LEU A 80 7.57 5.16 -9.16
N PHE A 81 8.20 4.47 -10.07
CA PHE A 81 9.51 3.86 -9.87
C PHE A 81 10.49 4.21 -11.00
N TRP A 82 11.66 4.73 -10.62
CA TRP A 82 12.79 4.97 -11.54
C TRP A 82 13.67 3.73 -11.59
N GLY A 83 13.31 2.83 -12.46
CA GLY A 83 14.02 1.58 -12.58
C GLY A 83 13.36 0.62 -13.55
N THR A 84 13.83 -0.59 -13.51
CA THR A 84 13.39 -1.68 -14.38
C THR A 84 12.43 -2.63 -13.66
N GLU A 85 11.69 -3.40 -14.45
CA GLU A 85 10.86 -4.48 -13.92
C GLU A 85 11.67 -5.52 -13.12
N GLN A 86 12.91 -5.80 -13.57
CA GLN A 86 13.80 -6.71 -12.86
C GLN A 86 14.14 -6.19 -11.46
N GLU A 87 14.44 -4.90 -11.33
CA GLU A 87 14.71 -4.29 -10.01
C GLU A 87 13.47 -4.27 -9.11
N CYS A 88 12.26 -4.12 -9.67
CA CYS A 88 11.03 -4.33 -8.91
C CYS A 88 11.00 -5.75 -8.33
N ARG A 89 11.21 -6.77 -9.15
CA ARG A 89 11.17 -8.17 -8.71
C ARG A 89 12.22 -8.45 -7.63
N GLU A 90 13.46 -8.04 -7.86
CA GLU A 90 14.55 -8.21 -6.89
C GLU A 90 14.25 -7.51 -5.53
N THR A 91 13.54 -6.37 -5.58
CA THR A 91 13.10 -5.66 -4.37
C THR A 91 12.05 -6.46 -3.61
N LEU A 92 11.05 -6.96 -4.32
CA LEU A 92 9.98 -7.74 -3.73
C LEU A 92 10.49 -9.09 -3.19
N ASP A 93 11.42 -9.76 -3.87
CA ASP A 93 12.07 -10.98 -3.40
C ASP A 93 12.78 -10.75 -2.04
N LYS A 94 13.47 -9.62 -1.87
CA LYS A 94 14.09 -9.25 -0.59
C LYS A 94 13.06 -9.04 0.52
N ILE A 95 11.90 -8.47 0.19
CA ILE A 95 10.81 -8.28 1.16
C ILE A 95 10.14 -9.62 1.47
N GLU A 96 9.95 -10.49 0.49
CA GLU A 96 9.48 -11.87 0.72
C GLU A 96 10.37 -12.58 1.73
N ASP A 97 11.68 -12.57 1.51
CA ASP A 97 12.64 -13.20 2.42
C ASP A 97 12.62 -12.60 3.83
N LEU A 98 12.40 -11.29 3.91
CA LEU A 98 12.35 -10.56 5.19
C LEU A 98 11.07 -10.87 5.97
N LEU A 99 9.91 -10.88 5.31
CA LEU A 99 8.60 -10.95 5.95
C LEU A 99 7.97 -12.36 5.93
N LYS A 100 8.55 -13.29 5.18
CA LYS A 100 8.07 -14.65 5.05
C LYS A 100 7.88 -15.31 6.42
N ASN A 101 6.77 -15.99 6.58
CA ASN A 101 6.46 -16.81 7.75
C ASN A 101 6.16 -18.27 7.36
N GLU A 102 5.86 -19.12 8.34
CA GLU A 102 5.55 -20.54 8.12
C GLU A 102 4.30 -20.77 7.26
N GLU A 103 3.38 -19.79 7.22
CA GLU A 103 2.14 -19.84 6.46
C GLU A 103 2.32 -19.45 4.99
N GLY A 104 3.52 -19.01 4.59
CA GLY A 104 3.83 -18.63 3.21
C GLY A 104 3.26 -17.27 2.79
N LEU A 105 2.82 -16.45 3.74
CA LEU A 105 2.39 -15.07 3.49
C LEU A 105 3.54 -14.22 2.92
N PHE A 106 3.21 -13.09 2.31
CA PHE A 106 4.15 -12.18 1.64
C PHE A 106 4.87 -12.79 0.44
N VAL A 107 4.16 -13.62 -0.32
CA VAL A 107 4.62 -14.09 -1.62
C VAL A 107 4.09 -13.17 -2.71
N PHE A 108 4.97 -12.42 -3.35
CA PHE A 108 4.58 -11.48 -4.39
C PHE A 108 4.39 -12.19 -5.74
N ARG A 109 3.16 -12.21 -6.22
CA ARG A 109 2.76 -12.83 -7.48
C ARG A 109 2.58 -11.76 -8.54
N LYS A 110 3.39 -11.80 -9.61
CA LYS A 110 3.23 -10.89 -10.74
C LYS A 110 1.91 -11.17 -11.46
N HIS A 111 1.13 -10.11 -11.69
CA HIS A 111 -0.05 -10.18 -12.55
C HIS A 111 0.36 -10.21 -14.02
N ILE A 112 -0.14 -11.21 -14.75
CA ILE A 112 0.03 -11.30 -16.20
C ILE A 112 -1.33 -10.98 -16.83
N PRO A 113 -1.49 -9.81 -17.46
CA PRO A 113 -2.78 -9.44 -18.07
C PRO A 113 -3.10 -10.37 -19.25
N LYS A 114 -4.36 -10.76 -19.37
CA LYS A 114 -4.85 -11.62 -20.49
C LYS A 114 -4.66 -10.96 -21.86
N VAL A 115 -4.75 -9.64 -21.90
CA VAL A 115 -4.45 -8.83 -23.09
C VAL A 115 -3.33 -7.88 -22.71
N PRO A 116 -2.14 -8.00 -23.33
CA PRO A 116 -1.05 -7.09 -23.05
C PRO A 116 -1.45 -5.66 -23.43
N LYS A 117 -1.43 -4.76 -22.46
CA LYS A 117 -1.49 -3.32 -22.73
C LYS A 117 -0.06 -2.88 -23.04
N THR A 118 0.25 -2.74 -24.31
CA THR A 118 1.62 -2.53 -24.80
C THR A 118 2.22 -1.16 -24.49
N ASP A 119 1.39 -0.20 -24.06
CA ASP A 119 1.81 1.20 -23.99
C ASP A 119 1.99 1.77 -22.57
N LEU A 120 1.68 0.99 -21.54
CA LEU A 120 1.90 1.43 -20.15
C LEU A 120 3.04 0.63 -19.53
N PRO A 121 4.12 1.29 -19.09
CA PRO A 121 5.22 0.66 -18.36
C PRO A 121 4.77 0.35 -16.93
N LEU A 122 3.85 -0.59 -16.79
CA LEU A 122 3.17 -0.93 -15.54
C LEU A 122 3.47 -2.37 -15.14
N CYS A 123 3.95 -2.55 -13.91
CA CYS A 123 4.09 -3.85 -13.27
C CYS A 123 3.10 -3.96 -12.11
N THR A 124 2.20 -4.92 -12.19
CA THR A 124 1.24 -5.22 -11.12
C THR A 124 1.63 -6.49 -10.41
N TYR A 125 1.59 -6.45 -9.09
CA TYR A 125 1.81 -7.58 -8.20
C TYR A 125 0.66 -7.72 -7.21
N TYR A 126 0.41 -8.96 -6.79
CA TYR A 126 -0.47 -9.29 -5.67
C TYR A 126 0.34 -9.94 -4.57
N VAL A 127 -0.02 -9.67 -3.33
CA VAL A 127 0.62 -10.24 -2.16
C VAL A 127 -0.44 -10.65 -1.14
N ASP A 128 -0.28 -11.85 -0.57
CA ASP A 128 -1.09 -12.24 0.58
C ASP A 128 -0.48 -11.65 1.84
N ILE A 129 -1.30 -10.94 2.58
CA ILE A 129 -0.93 -10.31 3.85
C ILE A 129 -1.67 -10.96 5.01
N PRO A 130 -1.11 -10.99 6.24
CA PRO A 130 -1.84 -11.50 7.39
C PRO A 130 -3.11 -10.70 7.65
N SER A 131 -4.14 -11.37 8.14
CA SER A 131 -5.38 -10.73 8.55
C SER A 131 -5.78 -11.18 9.96
N VAL A 132 -6.16 -10.20 10.80
CA VAL A 132 -6.74 -10.45 12.12
C VAL A 132 -8.27 -10.54 12.07
N LEU A 133 -8.84 -10.47 10.87
CA LEU A 133 -10.28 -10.43 10.63
C LEU A 133 -10.83 -11.78 10.21
N THR A 134 -12.08 -12.02 10.57
CA THR A 134 -12.85 -13.19 10.12
C THR A 134 -13.34 -13.02 8.68
N GLY A 135 -13.69 -14.12 8.02
CA GLY A 135 -14.28 -14.09 6.69
C GLY A 135 -15.58 -13.25 6.61
N THR A 136 -16.39 -13.27 7.67
CA THR A 136 -17.62 -12.46 7.77
C THR A 136 -17.32 -10.96 7.76
N GLU A 137 -16.31 -10.52 8.48
CA GLU A 137 -15.90 -9.10 8.53
C GLU A 137 -15.33 -8.60 7.20
N ARG A 138 -14.81 -9.50 6.38
CA ARG A 138 -14.29 -9.21 5.04
C ARG A 138 -15.32 -9.33 3.93
N ASN A 139 -16.56 -9.75 4.24
CA ASN A 139 -17.60 -10.08 3.28
C ASN A 139 -17.20 -11.20 2.28
N VAL A 140 -16.39 -12.14 2.70
CA VAL A 140 -16.06 -13.35 1.93
C VAL A 140 -16.78 -14.56 2.51
N LYS A 141 -17.16 -15.50 1.63
CA LYS A 141 -17.93 -16.69 2.03
C LYS A 141 -17.09 -17.75 2.73
N GLU A 142 -15.79 -17.72 2.53
CA GLU A 142 -14.87 -18.68 3.15
C GLU A 142 -14.57 -18.22 4.57
N GLU A 143 -14.95 -19.08 5.54
CA GLU A 143 -14.63 -18.86 6.93
C GLU A 143 -13.13 -19.11 7.16
N ASN A 144 -12.48 -18.20 7.93
CA ASN A 144 -11.11 -18.35 8.41
C ASN A 144 -9.98 -18.33 7.36
N LEU A 145 -10.06 -17.45 6.38
CA LEU A 145 -8.86 -17.13 5.61
C LEU A 145 -7.89 -16.31 6.48
N PRO A 146 -6.66 -16.81 6.74
CA PRO A 146 -5.70 -16.15 7.62
C PRO A 146 -5.05 -14.92 6.97
N HIS A 147 -5.43 -14.56 5.75
CA HIS A 147 -4.81 -13.48 4.96
C HIS A 147 -5.83 -12.72 4.12
N GLN A 148 -5.44 -11.54 3.68
CA GLN A 148 -6.07 -10.76 2.63
C GLN A 148 -5.10 -10.62 1.45
N GLU A 149 -5.64 -10.40 0.24
CA GLU A 149 -4.83 -10.09 -0.94
C GLU A 149 -4.76 -8.56 -1.13
N LEU A 150 -3.54 -8.08 -1.32
CA LEU A 150 -3.25 -6.68 -1.56
C LEU A 150 -2.64 -6.52 -2.94
N LYS A 151 -3.06 -5.48 -3.67
CA LYS A 151 -2.59 -5.14 -5.00
C LYS A 151 -1.58 -4.01 -4.96
N MET A 152 -0.50 -4.16 -5.73
CA MET A 152 0.58 -3.19 -5.84
C MET A 152 0.86 -2.89 -7.30
N GLU A 153 0.97 -1.61 -7.66
CA GLU A 153 1.25 -1.16 -9.01
C GLU A 153 2.49 -0.27 -9.04
N PHE A 154 3.48 -0.69 -9.84
CA PHE A 154 4.67 0.10 -10.15
C PHE A 154 4.53 0.65 -11.55
N ILE A 155 4.47 1.96 -11.67
CA ILE A 155 4.56 2.66 -12.95
C ILE A 155 6.04 2.97 -13.17
N LEU A 156 6.64 2.27 -14.13
CA LEU A 156 8.05 2.44 -14.46
C LEU A 156 8.25 3.75 -15.21
N GLN A 157 9.16 4.56 -14.71
CA GLN A 157 9.47 5.87 -15.29
C GLN A 157 10.94 5.92 -15.73
N PRO A 158 11.24 6.48 -16.90
CA PRO A 158 12.62 6.65 -17.35
C PRO A 158 13.36 7.77 -16.61
N GLU A 159 12.61 8.73 -16.06
CA GLU A 159 13.15 9.92 -15.43
C GLU A 159 12.69 10.05 -13.98
N LYS A 160 13.52 10.71 -13.17
CA LYS A 160 13.22 10.98 -11.77
C LYS A 160 12.15 12.06 -11.66
N TRP A 161 11.15 11.82 -10.83
CA TRP A 161 10.11 12.79 -10.49
C TRP A 161 10.47 13.53 -9.20
N GLU A 162 10.00 14.76 -9.07
CA GLU A 162 10.00 15.46 -7.79
C GLU A 162 9.07 14.75 -6.81
N PHE A 163 9.46 14.73 -5.55
CA PHE A 163 8.64 14.20 -4.47
C PHE A 163 8.73 15.07 -3.22
N GLU A 164 7.70 15.01 -2.41
CA GLU A 164 7.67 15.57 -1.07
C GLU A 164 7.83 14.47 -0.03
N ARG A 165 8.38 14.82 1.15
CA ARG A 165 8.41 13.93 2.30
C ARG A 165 7.40 14.39 3.33
N ARG A 166 6.54 13.48 3.78
CA ARG A 166 5.56 13.75 4.81
C ARG A 166 5.55 12.64 5.84
N ILE A 167 5.37 13.04 7.10
CA ILE A 167 5.26 12.12 8.24
C ILE A 167 3.83 11.59 8.29
N GLY A 168 3.68 10.30 8.63
CA GLY A 168 2.38 9.62 8.72
C GLY A 168 1.58 9.89 10.01
N GLU A 169 1.96 10.88 10.82
CA GLU A 169 1.30 11.17 12.11
C GLU A 169 -0.14 11.67 11.99
N ASN A 170 -0.51 12.23 10.85
CA ASN A 170 -1.86 12.70 10.57
C ASN A 170 -2.70 11.72 9.75
N ILE A 171 -2.19 10.50 9.50
CA ILE A 171 -2.92 9.47 8.78
C ILE A 171 -3.71 8.63 9.78
N PHE A 172 -5.03 8.62 9.66
CA PHE A 172 -5.92 7.94 10.61
C PHE A 172 -5.60 6.44 10.76
N ALA A 173 -5.15 5.78 9.69
CA ALA A 173 -4.88 4.35 9.71
C ALA A 173 -3.59 3.99 10.46
N VAL A 174 -2.57 4.85 10.42
CA VAL A 174 -1.25 4.53 10.95
C VAL A 174 -0.79 5.43 12.08
N ASN A 175 -1.01 6.74 11.98
CA ASN A 175 -0.54 7.73 12.96
C ASN A 175 0.94 7.50 13.34
N SER A 176 1.80 7.36 12.35
CA SER A 176 3.20 6.97 12.54
C SER A 176 4.17 8.12 12.34
N LYS A 177 5.35 8.00 12.95
CA LYS A 177 6.46 8.96 12.80
C LYS A 177 7.30 8.77 11.53
N TRP A 178 6.98 7.77 10.72
CA TRP A 178 7.74 7.45 9.53
C TRP A 178 7.48 8.43 8.40
N GLU A 179 8.53 8.76 7.66
CA GLU A 179 8.44 9.62 6.47
C GLU A 179 8.13 8.80 5.22
N TYR A 180 7.16 9.29 4.46
CA TYR A 180 6.75 8.75 3.17
C TYR A 180 7.17 9.70 2.05
N GLN A 181 7.72 9.17 0.98
CA GLN A 181 7.98 9.91 -0.25
C GLN A 181 6.74 9.92 -1.12
N LEU A 182 6.17 11.08 -1.32
CA LEU A 182 4.86 11.26 -1.96
C LEU A 182 4.98 12.08 -3.23
N LEU A 183 4.19 11.74 -4.23
CA LEU A 183 4.01 12.61 -5.39
C LEU A 183 3.37 13.93 -4.91
N PRO A 184 3.90 15.12 -5.30
CA PRO A 184 3.34 16.41 -4.90
C PRO A 184 1.85 16.53 -5.23
N LEU A 185 1.11 17.25 -4.40
CA LEU A 185 -0.35 17.38 -4.54
C LEU A 185 -0.78 17.89 -5.92
N SER A 186 -0.03 18.83 -6.49
CA SER A 186 -0.27 19.34 -7.86
C SER A 186 -0.23 18.24 -8.91
N HIS A 187 0.71 17.30 -8.80
CA HIS A 187 0.85 16.18 -9.72
C HIS A 187 -0.22 15.11 -9.47
N LEU A 188 -0.57 14.83 -8.20
CA LEU A 188 -1.69 13.95 -7.87
C LEU A 188 -3.01 14.46 -8.46
N PHE A 189 -3.22 15.78 -8.42
CA PHE A 189 -4.40 16.39 -8.98
C PHE A 189 -4.42 16.32 -10.51
N ALA A 190 -3.28 16.61 -11.17
CA ALA A 190 -3.15 16.50 -12.61
C ALA A 190 -3.39 15.06 -13.11
N ASP A 191 -2.83 14.06 -12.41
CA ASP A 191 -3.04 12.63 -12.70
C ASP A 191 -4.53 12.23 -12.65
N LYS A 192 -5.28 12.76 -11.67
CA LYS A 192 -6.73 12.53 -11.57
C LYS A 192 -7.52 13.20 -12.69
N LEU A 193 -7.15 14.42 -13.08
CA LEU A 193 -7.83 15.13 -14.18
C LEU A 193 -7.61 14.43 -15.52
N THR A 194 -6.39 13.94 -15.79
CA THR A 194 -6.10 13.19 -17.03
C THR A 194 -6.89 11.89 -17.09
N THR A 195 -7.05 11.20 -15.96
CA THR A 195 -7.83 9.96 -15.89
C THR A 195 -9.33 10.19 -16.12
N LEU A 196 -9.87 11.34 -15.71
CA LEU A 196 -11.28 11.71 -15.90
C LEU A 196 -11.59 12.25 -17.31
N GLY A 197 -10.56 12.70 -18.04
CA GLY A 197 -10.71 13.27 -19.37
C GLY A 197 -10.50 12.30 -20.54
N CYS A 198 -10.27 11.03 -20.24
CA CYS A 198 -10.02 9.98 -21.24
C CYS A 198 -11.24 9.06 -21.53
N ASP A 199 -12.45 9.47 -21.10
CA ASP A 199 -13.72 8.77 -21.41
C ASP A 199 -14.45 9.41 -22.60
#